data_61662214d774cb79314515e6d96a600b
#
_entry.id   61662214d774cb79314515e6d96a600b
#
_cell.length_a   1.000
_cell.length_b   1.000
_cell.length_c   1.000
_cell.angle_alpha   90.00
_cell.angle_beta   90.00
_cell.angle_gamma   90.00
#
_symmetry.space_group_name_H-M   'P 1'
#
loop_
_entity.id
_entity.type
_entity.pdbx_description
1 polymer ?
#
loop_
_entity_poly.entity_id
_entity_poly.type
_entity_poly.pdbx_seq_one_letter_code
_entity_poly.pdbx_strand_id
1 'polypeptide(L)'
;MTREEFVERYKVIDIEKQGNILTVKLYISENRDDKTYFVRLIFADNKLFYSGDMGTYVFGENICNIFNFFKGERINEGYWQEKCEASSYPIYPSEVDEEKVEELVKEYVCDLYRVENYEELDEEIKDVIKDKFRFGIETNEFRAYDEIYEFLKEEFDSSDLNSVVYDIIEGAKSISPNYVYACELIQWVENNLEDWCKERNINYEELLNPR
;
A
#
# COMPACT_ATOMS: atom_id res chain seq x y z
N MET A 1 -2.52 5.80 17.22
CA MET A 1 -1.05 5.85 17.16
C MET A 1 -0.69 6.83 16.07
N THR A 2 0.05 7.89 16.41
CA THR A 2 0.54 8.82 15.39
C THR A 2 1.68 8.18 14.58
N ARG A 3 1.99 8.77 13.44
CA ARG A 3 3.12 8.34 12.59
C ARG A 3 4.44 8.40 13.36
N GLU A 4 4.67 9.49 14.07
CA GLU A 4 5.86 9.68 14.91
C GLU A 4 5.98 8.60 15.99
N GLU A 5 4.89 8.31 16.71
CA GLU A 5 4.86 7.24 17.70
C GLU A 5 5.18 5.86 17.10
N PHE A 6 4.86 5.65 15.82
CA PHE A 6 5.14 4.39 15.13
C PHE A 6 6.64 4.20 14.87
N VAL A 7 7.34 5.20 14.30
CA VAL A 7 8.78 5.08 14.01
C VAL A 7 9.63 5.08 15.27
N GLU A 8 9.24 5.81 16.32
CA GLU A 8 9.93 5.85 17.62
C GLU A 8 9.96 4.49 18.35
N ARG A 9 9.16 3.53 17.93
CA ARG A 9 9.19 2.16 18.50
C ARG A 9 10.44 1.39 18.12
N TYR A 10 11.08 1.75 16.99
CA TYR A 10 12.29 1.06 16.54
C TYR A 10 13.53 1.53 17.33
N LYS A 11 14.07 0.64 18.18
CA LYS A 11 15.15 0.96 19.13
C LYS A 11 16.50 0.43 18.70
N VAL A 12 16.51 -0.61 17.88
CA VAL A 12 17.74 -1.24 17.40
C VAL A 12 17.81 -1.10 15.89
N ILE A 13 18.93 -0.56 15.42
CA ILE A 13 19.20 -0.30 14.02
C ILE A 13 20.53 -0.92 13.66
N ASP A 14 20.49 -2.00 12.88
CA ASP A 14 21.66 -2.63 12.32
C ASP A 14 21.86 -2.15 10.86
N ILE A 15 23.07 -1.73 10.53
CA ILE A 15 23.43 -1.30 9.18
C ILE A 15 24.65 -2.10 8.74
N GLU A 16 24.52 -2.74 7.59
CA GLU A 16 25.55 -3.57 6.98
C GLU A 16 25.81 -3.10 5.56
N LYS A 17 27.07 -2.85 5.19
CA LYS A 17 27.49 -2.55 3.81
C LYS A 17 28.31 -3.71 3.25
N GLN A 18 27.91 -4.22 2.09
CA GLN A 18 28.63 -5.24 1.35
C GLN A 18 28.76 -4.80 -0.13
N GLY A 19 29.93 -4.33 -0.51
CA GLY A 19 30.10 -3.72 -1.83
C GLY A 19 29.18 -2.51 -2.00
N ASN A 20 28.35 -2.52 -3.04
CA ASN A 20 27.38 -1.47 -3.34
C ASN A 20 25.99 -1.72 -2.70
N ILE A 21 25.87 -2.76 -1.90
CA ILE A 21 24.62 -3.09 -1.20
C ILE A 21 24.67 -2.54 0.21
N LEU A 22 23.64 -1.78 0.59
CA LEU A 22 23.43 -1.33 1.95
C LEU A 22 22.18 -1.99 2.50
N THR A 23 22.27 -2.64 3.64
CA THR A 23 21.14 -3.24 4.34
C THR A 23 20.90 -2.54 5.67
N VAL A 24 19.68 -2.08 5.90
CA VAL A 24 19.21 -1.53 7.17
C VAL A 24 18.18 -2.48 7.76
N LYS A 25 18.37 -2.89 9.00
CA LYS A 25 17.45 -3.75 9.75
C LYS A 25 16.95 -2.99 10.99
N LEU A 26 15.66 -2.96 11.18
CA LEU A 26 14.99 -2.26 12.26
C LEU A 26 14.30 -3.26 13.17
N TYR A 27 14.46 -3.10 14.48
CA TYR A 27 13.86 -3.95 15.51
C TYR A 27 13.22 -3.08 16.59
N ILE A 28 12.04 -3.45 17.06
CA ILE A 28 11.41 -2.81 18.22
C ILE A 28 11.95 -3.37 19.56
N SER A 29 12.55 -4.55 19.54
CA SER A 29 13.11 -5.24 20.71
C SER A 29 14.64 -5.30 20.61
N GLU A 30 15.33 -5.21 21.77
CA GLU A 30 16.77 -5.47 21.86
C GLU A 30 17.10 -6.94 21.58
N ASN A 31 16.14 -7.84 21.78
CA ASN A 31 16.26 -9.23 21.39
C ASN A 31 16.05 -9.37 19.87
N ARG A 32 17.15 -9.59 19.13
CA ARG A 32 17.13 -9.73 17.65
C ARG A 32 16.45 -11.00 17.15
N ASP A 33 16.16 -11.96 18.02
CA ASP A 33 15.37 -13.14 17.68
C ASP A 33 13.87 -12.84 17.68
N ASP A 34 13.45 -11.76 18.35
CA ASP A 34 12.10 -11.23 18.28
C ASP A 34 11.93 -10.49 16.94
N LYS A 35 11.13 -11.08 16.04
CA LYS A 35 10.84 -10.52 14.73
C LYS A 35 9.52 -9.76 14.67
N THR A 36 8.90 -9.48 15.81
CA THR A 36 7.68 -8.68 15.85
C THR A 36 7.96 -7.28 15.29
N TYR A 37 7.22 -6.88 14.28
CA TYR A 37 7.42 -5.64 13.52
C TYR A 37 8.84 -5.44 12.96
N PHE A 38 9.55 -6.53 12.69
CA PHE A 38 10.86 -6.47 12.03
C PHE A 38 10.75 -5.88 10.64
N VAL A 39 11.66 -4.96 10.31
CA VAL A 39 11.73 -4.35 8.98
C VAL A 39 13.16 -4.47 8.43
N ARG A 40 13.26 -4.76 7.15
CA ARG A 40 14.50 -4.76 6.40
C ARG A 40 14.37 -3.86 5.17
N LEU A 41 15.30 -2.94 5.03
CA LEU A 41 15.50 -2.16 3.81
C LEU A 41 16.83 -2.60 3.17
N ILE A 42 16.82 -2.83 1.86
CA ILE A 42 18.01 -3.14 1.09
C ILE A 42 18.10 -2.14 -0.06
N PHE A 43 19.18 -1.38 -0.10
CA PHE A 43 19.51 -0.48 -1.18
C PHE A 43 20.55 -1.16 -2.08
N ALA A 44 20.19 -1.44 -3.32
CA ALA A 44 21.03 -2.12 -4.29
C ALA A 44 20.63 -1.74 -5.73
N ASP A 45 21.59 -1.50 -6.61
CA ASP A 45 21.38 -1.23 -8.03
C ASP A 45 20.34 -0.13 -8.30
N ASN A 46 20.41 0.95 -7.54
CA ASN A 46 19.47 2.07 -7.56
C ASN A 46 18.01 1.68 -7.27
N LYS A 47 17.81 0.58 -6.53
CA LYS A 47 16.50 0.11 -6.04
C LYS A 47 16.48 0.05 -4.53
N LEU A 48 15.31 0.26 -3.95
CA LEU A 48 15.01 0.01 -2.55
C LEU A 48 14.05 -1.19 -2.44
N PHE A 49 14.48 -2.19 -1.71
CA PHE A 49 13.66 -3.33 -1.31
C PHE A 49 13.26 -3.15 0.16
N TYR A 50 11.99 -2.97 0.41
CA TYR A 50 11.41 -2.96 1.74
C TYR A 50 10.77 -4.32 2.01
N SER A 51 10.98 -4.89 3.21
CA SER A 51 10.33 -6.12 3.66
C SER A 51 10.08 -6.07 5.16
N GLY A 52 8.85 -6.33 5.57
CA GLY A 52 8.42 -6.33 6.97
C GLY A 52 6.94 -6.66 7.12
N ASP A 53 6.42 -6.47 8.33
CA ASP A 53 5.01 -6.78 8.64
C ASP A 53 4.03 -5.88 7.87
N MET A 54 4.49 -4.72 7.39
CA MET A 54 3.69 -3.81 6.55
C MET A 54 3.76 -4.16 5.05
N GLY A 55 4.23 -5.35 4.70
CA GLY A 55 4.34 -5.82 3.33
C GLY A 55 5.76 -5.89 2.80
N THR A 56 5.85 -6.12 1.49
CA THR A 56 7.13 -6.09 0.75
C THR A 56 6.93 -5.23 -0.49
N TYR A 57 7.82 -4.26 -0.67
CA TYR A 57 7.75 -3.30 -1.76
C TYR A 57 9.12 -3.15 -2.43
N VAL A 58 9.13 -2.96 -3.74
CA VAL A 58 10.32 -2.66 -4.52
C VAL A 58 10.13 -1.33 -5.22
N PHE A 59 11.01 -0.37 -4.95
CA PHE A 59 10.99 0.95 -5.58
C PHE A 59 12.21 1.11 -6.47
N GLY A 60 12.06 1.77 -7.61
CA GLY A 60 13.20 2.00 -8.51
C GLY A 60 12.82 2.64 -9.84
N GLU A 61 11.57 2.57 -10.26
CA GLU A 61 11.17 3.05 -11.57
C GLU A 61 11.39 4.57 -11.72
N ASN A 62 12.28 4.94 -12.65
CA ASN A 62 12.62 6.34 -12.94
C ASN A 62 13.13 7.14 -11.72
N ILE A 63 13.76 6.49 -10.75
CA ILE A 63 14.42 7.15 -9.61
C ILE A 63 15.87 7.42 -10.00
N CYS A 64 16.29 8.69 -9.95
CA CYS A 64 17.67 9.08 -10.28
C CYS A 64 18.67 8.64 -9.21
N ASN A 65 18.30 8.72 -7.95
CA ASN A 65 19.14 8.31 -6.82
C ASN A 65 18.26 7.82 -5.67
N ILE A 66 18.30 6.53 -5.42
CA ILE A 66 17.46 5.86 -4.42
C ILE A 66 17.79 6.31 -2.98
N PHE A 67 19.02 6.71 -2.68
CA PHE A 67 19.43 7.12 -1.33
C PHE A 67 18.97 8.52 -0.92
N ASN A 68 18.36 9.28 -1.82
CA ASN A 68 17.88 10.63 -1.54
C ASN A 68 16.42 10.84 -1.97
N PHE A 69 15.82 9.86 -2.62
CA PHE A 69 14.49 10.01 -3.23
C PHE A 69 13.39 10.20 -2.19
N PHE A 70 13.46 9.47 -1.09
CA PHE A 70 12.45 9.49 -0.05
C PHE A 70 12.76 10.48 1.10
N LYS A 71 13.88 11.22 1.02
CA LYS A 71 14.21 12.25 2.02
C LYS A 71 13.21 13.41 1.98
N GLY A 72 12.95 14.02 3.14
CA GLY A 72 12.14 15.22 3.27
C GLY A 72 11.26 15.24 4.50
N GLU A 73 10.37 16.24 4.56
CA GLU A 73 9.45 16.45 5.68
C GLU A 73 8.07 15.83 5.43
N ARG A 74 7.73 15.58 4.17
CA ARG A 74 6.40 15.09 3.77
C ARG A 74 6.51 13.89 2.85
N ILE A 75 5.64 12.93 3.11
CA ILE A 75 5.44 11.78 2.25
C ILE A 75 4.42 12.16 1.17
N ASN A 76 4.70 11.69 -0.04
CA ASN A 76 3.76 11.74 -1.16
C ASN A 76 3.47 10.30 -1.58
N GLU A 77 2.57 9.66 -0.84
CA GLU A 77 2.26 8.24 -0.96
C GLU A 77 1.84 7.88 -2.40
N GLY A 78 1.00 8.71 -3.03
CA GLY A 78 0.56 8.50 -4.40
C GLY A 78 1.72 8.53 -5.40
N TYR A 79 2.60 9.53 -5.31
CA TYR A 79 3.78 9.61 -6.17
C TYR A 79 4.77 8.46 -5.92
N TRP A 80 4.94 8.04 -4.66
CA TRP A 80 5.81 6.92 -4.34
C TRP A 80 5.22 5.58 -4.82
N GLN A 81 3.89 5.46 -4.82
CA GLN A 81 3.21 4.30 -5.41
C GLN A 81 3.53 4.13 -6.89
N GLU A 82 3.61 5.23 -7.66
CA GLU A 82 4.03 5.22 -9.07
C GLU A 82 5.48 4.70 -9.26
N LYS A 83 6.31 4.75 -8.21
CA LYS A 83 7.68 4.26 -8.19
C LYS A 83 7.83 2.85 -7.65
N CYS A 84 6.72 2.26 -7.20
CA CYS A 84 6.68 0.89 -6.71
C CYS A 84 6.56 -0.08 -7.88
N GLU A 85 7.65 -0.78 -8.21
CA GLU A 85 7.71 -1.76 -9.31
C GLU A 85 7.06 -3.09 -8.96
N ALA A 86 7.06 -3.44 -7.68
CA ALA A 86 6.50 -4.71 -7.20
C ALA A 86 6.10 -4.63 -5.72
N SER A 87 5.07 -5.39 -5.37
CA SER A 87 4.63 -5.61 -4.00
C SER A 87 4.22 -7.06 -3.77
N SER A 88 4.16 -7.50 -2.51
CA SER A 88 3.79 -8.88 -2.16
C SER A 88 2.31 -9.00 -1.80
N TYR A 89 1.67 -10.07 -2.29
CA TYR A 89 0.37 -10.51 -1.81
C TYR A 89 0.44 -10.87 -0.30
N PRO A 90 -0.57 -10.56 0.52
CA PRO A 90 -1.81 -9.84 0.19
C PRO A 90 -1.74 -8.31 0.39
N ILE A 91 -0.59 -7.77 0.77
CA ILE A 91 -0.45 -6.35 1.14
C ILE A 91 0.11 -5.55 -0.03
N TYR A 92 -0.76 -4.85 -0.73
CA TYR A 92 -0.44 -4.00 -1.89
C TYR A 92 -0.37 -2.51 -1.49
N PRO A 93 0.22 -1.64 -2.33
CA PRO A 93 0.22 -0.19 -2.11
C PRO A 93 -1.17 0.43 -2.08
N SER A 94 -2.12 -0.16 -2.80
CA SER A 94 -3.54 0.22 -2.76
C SER A 94 -4.42 -0.98 -2.40
N GLU A 95 -5.55 -0.67 -1.81
CA GLU A 95 -6.62 -1.62 -1.49
C GLU A 95 -7.97 -1.03 -1.89
N VAL A 96 -8.96 -1.88 -2.03
CA VAL A 96 -10.33 -1.49 -2.34
C VAL A 96 -11.06 -1.23 -1.03
N ASP A 97 -11.69 -0.08 -0.93
CA ASP A 97 -12.52 0.32 0.21
C ASP A 97 -13.91 -0.28 0.04
N GLU A 98 -14.26 -1.22 0.90
CA GLU A 98 -15.51 -1.97 0.86
C GLU A 98 -16.75 -1.07 0.98
N GLU A 99 -16.73 -0.11 1.93
CA GLU A 99 -17.86 0.80 2.14
C GLU A 99 -18.12 1.63 0.88
N LYS A 100 -17.05 2.04 0.23
CA LYS A 100 -17.14 2.82 -1.01
C LYS A 100 -17.58 1.99 -2.21
N VAL A 101 -17.18 0.71 -2.29
CA VAL A 101 -17.73 -0.21 -3.30
C VAL A 101 -19.23 -0.38 -3.11
N GLU A 102 -19.69 -0.60 -1.88
CA GLU A 102 -21.12 -0.73 -1.58
C GLU A 102 -21.88 0.54 -2.01
N GLU A 103 -21.34 1.74 -1.71
CA GLU A 103 -21.92 3.01 -2.11
C GLU A 103 -22.04 3.12 -3.65
N LEU A 104 -20.95 2.85 -4.38
CA LEU A 104 -20.93 2.91 -5.84
C LEU A 104 -21.81 1.86 -6.51
N VAL A 105 -21.93 0.66 -5.92
CA VAL A 105 -22.89 -0.35 -6.39
C VAL A 105 -24.32 0.13 -6.20
N LYS A 106 -24.66 0.74 -5.06
CA LYS A 106 -25.99 1.33 -4.82
C LYS A 106 -26.32 2.42 -5.83
N GLU A 107 -25.38 3.32 -6.09
CA GLU A 107 -25.54 4.36 -7.11
C GLU A 107 -25.79 3.76 -8.50
N TYR A 108 -25.01 2.79 -8.91
CA TYR A 108 -25.21 2.11 -10.19
C TYR A 108 -26.58 1.43 -10.30
N VAL A 109 -27.04 0.74 -9.25
CA VAL A 109 -28.35 0.08 -9.25
C VAL A 109 -29.47 1.11 -9.29
N CYS A 110 -29.34 2.26 -8.60
CA CYS A 110 -30.31 3.35 -8.71
C CYS A 110 -30.42 3.86 -10.16
N ASP A 111 -29.31 4.06 -10.84
CA ASP A 111 -29.29 4.47 -12.25
C ASP A 111 -29.94 3.42 -13.15
N LEU A 112 -29.68 2.15 -12.93
CA LEU A 112 -30.26 1.03 -13.67
C LEU A 112 -31.80 1.01 -13.56
N TYR A 113 -32.33 1.26 -12.38
CA TYR A 113 -33.77 1.31 -12.11
C TYR A 113 -34.39 2.69 -12.30
N ARG A 114 -33.58 3.71 -12.63
CA ARG A 114 -33.99 5.11 -12.87
C ARG A 114 -34.69 5.75 -11.68
N VAL A 115 -34.18 5.48 -10.49
CA VAL A 115 -34.61 6.11 -9.23
C VAL A 115 -33.56 7.14 -8.80
N GLU A 116 -33.97 8.16 -8.01
CA GLU A 116 -33.06 9.24 -7.61
C GLU A 116 -32.17 8.82 -6.43
N ASN A 117 -32.64 7.88 -5.60
CA ASN A 117 -31.90 7.45 -4.42
C ASN A 117 -32.23 5.99 -4.02
N TYR A 118 -31.35 5.40 -3.20
CA TYR A 118 -31.43 4.02 -2.76
C TYR A 118 -32.75 3.67 -2.03
N GLU A 119 -33.34 4.64 -1.32
CA GLU A 119 -34.60 4.41 -0.56
C GLU A 119 -35.82 4.19 -1.47
N GLU A 120 -35.75 4.60 -2.72
CA GLU A 120 -36.80 4.42 -3.72
C GLU A 120 -36.79 3.06 -4.40
N LEU A 121 -35.70 2.28 -4.23
CA LEU A 121 -35.64 0.91 -4.72
C LEU A 121 -36.64 0.00 -3.99
N ASP A 122 -37.10 -1.04 -4.68
CA ASP A 122 -37.91 -2.10 -4.07
C ASP A 122 -37.12 -2.81 -2.97
N GLU A 123 -37.82 -3.23 -1.89
CA GLU A 123 -37.17 -3.89 -0.75
C GLU A 123 -36.44 -5.19 -1.15
N GLU A 124 -36.95 -5.93 -2.13
CA GLU A 124 -36.29 -7.13 -2.66
C GLU A 124 -34.91 -6.82 -3.23
N ILE A 125 -34.75 -5.71 -3.97
CA ILE A 125 -33.48 -5.24 -4.52
C ILE A 125 -32.54 -4.79 -3.40
N LYS A 126 -33.05 -4.03 -2.43
CA LYS A 126 -32.28 -3.60 -1.26
C LYS A 126 -31.74 -4.78 -0.47
N ASP A 127 -32.54 -5.80 -0.27
CA ASP A 127 -32.15 -7.01 0.46
C ASP A 127 -31.05 -7.79 -0.27
N VAL A 128 -31.12 -7.89 -1.59
CA VAL A 128 -30.07 -8.50 -2.43
C VAL A 128 -28.74 -7.76 -2.26
N ILE A 129 -28.73 -6.43 -2.30
CA ILE A 129 -27.53 -5.62 -2.10
C ILE A 129 -26.99 -5.80 -0.66
N LYS A 130 -27.86 -5.71 0.36
CA LYS A 130 -27.47 -5.91 1.76
C LYS A 130 -26.86 -7.29 2.01
N ASP A 131 -27.44 -8.33 1.42
CA ASP A 131 -26.95 -9.69 1.59
C ASP A 131 -25.57 -9.88 0.94
N LYS A 132 -25.29 -9.24 -0.21
CA LYS A 132 -23.97 -9.26 -0.85
C LYS A 132 -22.91 -8.66 0.06
N PHE A 133 -23.15 -7.49 0.64
CA PHE A 133 -22.17 -6.79 1.47
C PHE A 133 -22.18 -7.20 2.95
N ARG A 134 -23.05 -8.12 3.35
CA ARG A 134 -23.18 -8.58 4.75
C ARG A 134 -21.91 -9.19 5.33
N PHE A 135 -21.12 -9.86 4.51
CA PHE A 135 -19.91 -10.57 4.91
C PHE A 135 -18.62 -9.91 4.40
N GLY A 136 -18.76 -8.72 3.83
CA GLY A 136 -17.67 -8.00 3.21
C GLY A 136 -17.33 -8.47 1.80
N ILE A 137 -16.42 -7.73 1.18
CA ILE A 137 -15.79 -8.09 -0.09
C ILE A 137 -14.27 -8.19 0.10
N GLU A 138 -13.61 -8.86 -0.82
CA GLU A 138 -12.16 -8.91 -0.83
C GLU A 138 -11.57 -7.53 -1.10
N THR A 139 -10.59 -7.10 -0.32
CA THR A 139 -9.91 -5.80 -0.50
C THR A 139 -8.88 -5.81 -1.63
N ASN A 140 -8.57 -6.99 -2.17
CA ASN A 140 -7.72 -7.12 -3.35
C ASN A 140 -8.49 -6.76 -4.61
N GLU A 141 -7.95 -5.84 -5.41
CA GLU A 141 -8.57 -5.28 -6.61
C GLU A 141 -9.13 -6.35 -7.58
N PHE A 142 -8.32 -7.37 -7.90
CA PHE A 142 -8.74 -8.40 -8.86
C PHE A 142 -9.88 -9.27 -8.32
N ARG A 143 -9.85 -9.62 -7.05
CA ARG A 143 -10.90 -10.40 -6.40
C ARG A 143 -12.16 -9.59 -6.18
N ALA A 144 -12.04 -8.35 -5.76
CA ALA A 144 -13.16 -7.43 -5.66
C ALA A 144 -13.84 -7.26 -7.03
N TYR A 145 -13.05 -7.11 -8.10
CA TYR A 145 -13.57 -7.04 -9.46
C TYR A 145 -14.38 -8.29 -9.81
N ASP A 146 -13.81 -9.48 -9.63
CA ASP A 146 -14.49 -10.74 -9.95
C ASP A 146 -15.77 -10.92 -9.14
N GLU A 147 -15.74 -10.59 -7.85
CA GLU A 147 -16.91 -10.70 -6.96
C GLU A 147 -18.04 -9.74 -7.34
N ILE A 148 -17.73 -8.48 -7.66
CA ILE A 148 -18.74 -7.50 -8.06
C ILE A 148 -19.26 -7.80 -9.46
N TYR A 149 -18.38 -8.25 -10.37
CA TYR A 149 -18.78 -8.64 -11.73
C TYR A 149 -19.81 -9.79 -11.69
N GLU A 150 -19.52 -10.88 -10.98
CA GLU A 150 -20.44 -12.00 -10.89
C GLU A 150 -21.74 -11.59 -10.17
N PHE A 151 -21.67 -10.81 -9.11
CA PHE A 151 -22.84 -10.28 -8.41
C PHE A 151 -23.76 -9.46 -9.33
N LEU A 152 -23.23 -8.47 -10.03
CA LEU A 152 -24.04 -7.62 -10.92
C LEU A 152 -24.58 -8.39 -12.12
N LYS A 153 -23.84 -9.39 -12.61
CA LYS A 153 -24.25 -10.24 -13.71
C LYS A 153 -25.41 -11.20 -13.33
N GLU A 154 -25.32 -11.82 -12.16
CA GLU A 154 -26.31 -12.78 -11.70
C GLU A 154 -27.62 -12.11 -11.29
N GLU A 155 -27.54 -10.95 -10.62
CA GLU A 155 -28.71 -10.32 -10.01
C GLU A 155 -29.37 -9.28 -10.92
N PHE A 156 -28.62 -8.62 -11.81
CA PHE A 156 -29.11 -7.45 -12.55
C PHE A 156 -29.08 -7.58 -14.08
N ASP A 157 -28.58 -8.69 -14.66
CA ASP A 157 -28.54 -8.99 -16.11
C ASP A 157 -28.08 -7.79 -16.98
N SER A 158 -27.06 -7.09 -16.56
CA SER A 158 -26.56 -5.89 -17.23
C SER A 158 -25.64 -6.24 -18.40
N SER A 159 -25.71 -5.46 -19.49
CA SER A 159 -25.03 -5.78 -20.76
C SER A 159 -23.60 -5.24 -20.90
N ASP A 160 -23.17 -4.26 -20.09
CA ASP A 160 -21.81 -3.64 -20.17
C ASP A 160 -21.12 -3.61 -18.81
N LEU A 161 -21.05 -4.78 -18.18
CA LEU A 161 -20.55 -4.91 -16.81
C LEU A 161 -19.06 -4.63 -16.68
N ASN A 162 -18.24 -4.94 -17.69
CA ASN A 162 -16.79 -4.76 -17.55
C ASN A 162 -16.40 -3.31 -17.28
N SER A 163 -16.99 -2.37 -18.01
CA SER A 163 -16.76 -0.93 -17.82
C SER A 163 -17.27 -0.46 -16.46
N VAL A 164 -18.48 -0.86 -16.10
CA VAL A 164 -19.13 -0.48 -14.85
C VAL A 164 -18.34 -0.98 -13.64
N VAL A 165 -17.99 -2.27 -13.62
CA VAL A 165 -17.23 -2.86 -12.51
C VAL A 165 -15.84 -2.24 -12.40
N TYR A 166 -15.19 -1.96 -13.55
CA TYR A 166 -13.92 -1.26 -13.55
C TYR A 166 -14.04 0.13 -12.90
N ASP A 167 -15.05 0.91 -13.28
CA ASP A 167 -15.27 2.25 -12.73
C ASP A 167 -15.61 2.22 -11.22
N ILE A 168 -16.38 1.24 -10.76
CA ILE A 168 -16.67 1.01 -9.35
C ILE A 168 -15.37 0.72 -8.59
N ILE A 169 -14.58 -0.23 -9.03
CA ILE A 169 -13.34 -0.63 -8.35
C ILE A 169 -12.31 0.51 -8.36
N GLU A 170 -12.09 1.18 -9.50
CA GLU A 170 -11.21 2.36 -9.57
C GLU A 170 -11.69 3.50 -8.67
N GLY A 171 -12.99 3.75 -8.64
CA GLY A 171 -13.60 4.74 -7.76
C GLY A 171 -13.45 4.42 -6.27
N ALA A 172 -13.36 3.16 -5.90
CA ALA A 172 -13.25 2.70 -4.52
C ALA A 172 -11.80 2.46 -4.05
N LYS A 173 -10.80 2.64 -4.92
CA LYS A 173 -9.40 2.47 -4.52
C LYS A 173 -8.97 3.51 -3.49
N SER A 174 -8.23 3.06 -2.50
CA SER A 174 -7.55 3.88 -1.50
C SER A 174 -6.10 3.43 -1.32
N ILE A 175 -5.26 4.30 -0.79
CA ILE A 175 -3.89 3.93 -0.44
C ILE A 175 -3.93 3.08 0.84
N SER A 176 -3.30 1.89 0.79
CA SER A 176 -3.27 0.98 1.93
C SER A 176 -2.60 1.62 3.15
N PRO A 177 -3.21 1.57 4.35
CA PRO A 177 -2.58 2.03 5.58
C PRO A 177 -1.22 1.37 5.84
N ASN A 178 -1.07 0.08 5.52
CA ASN A 178 0.20 -0.62 5.65
C ASN A 178 1.27 -0.03 4.74
N TYR A 179 0.91 0.33 3.51
CA TYR A 179 1.82 1.01 2.59
C TYR A 179 2.22 2.39 3.11
N VAL A 180 1.28 3.17 3.66
CA VAL A 180 1.59 4.46 4.28
C VAL A 180 2.60 4.29 5.42
N TYR A 181 2.43 3.32 6.31
CA TYR A 181 3.40 3.03 7.37
C TYR A 181 4.76 2.59 6.83
N ALA A 182 4.80 1.81 5.75
CA ALA A 182 6.07 1.47 5.10
C ALA A 182 6.78 2.71 4.55
N CYS A 183 6.04 3.64 3.92
CA CYS A 183 6.56 4.92 3.43
C CYS A 183 7.13 5.78 4.58
N GLU A 184 6.45 5.83 5.73
CA GLU A 184 6.93 6.52 6.93
C GLU A 184 8.30 5.97 7.40
N LEU A 185 8.42 4.65 7.47
CA LEU A 185 9.67 4.01 7.86
C LEU A 185 10.79 4.25 6.85
N ILE A 186 10.49 4.18 5.57
CA ILE A 186 11.47 4.47 4.50
C ILE A 186 11.98 5.89 4.64
N GLN A 187 11.09 6.88 4.77
CA GLN A 187 11.47 8.28 4.91
C GLN A 187 12.29 8.52 6.18
N TRP A 188 11.87 7.95 7.29
CA TRP A 188 12.59 8.08 8.55
C TRP A 188 14.01 7.49 8.45
N VAL A 189 14.15 6.32 7.82
CA VAL A 189 15.47 5.71 7.58
C VAL A 189 16.33 6.63 6.71
N GLU A 190 15.82 7.10 5.58
CA GLU A 190 16.62 7.94 4.68
C GLU A 190 17.01 9.29 5.30
N ASN A 191 16.14 9.89 6.10
CA ASN A 191 16.45 11.13 6.80
C ASN A 191 17.57 10.97 7.83
N ASN A 192 17.76 9.77 8.40
CA ASN A 192 18.78 9.50 9.41
C ASN A 192 19.99 8.71 8.87
N LEU A 193 19.91 8.20 7.65
CA LEU A 193 20.85 7.22 7.11
C LEU A 193 22.30 7.74 7.06
N GLU A 194 22.50 9.01 6.70
CA GLU A 194 23.82 9.62 6.63
C GLU A 194 24.51 9.65 7.99
N ASP A 195 23.79 10.07 9.04
CA ASP A 195 24.33 10.13 10.40
C ASP A 195 24.61 8.73 10.95
N TRP A 196 23.71 7.78 10.71
CA TRP A 196 23.93 6.39 11.10
C TRP A 196 25.12 5.73 10.38
N CYS A 197 25.34 6.09 9.10
CA CYS A 197 26.53 5.63 8.36
C CYS A 197 27.83 6.22 8.96
N LYS A 198 27.82 7.53 9.30
CA LYS A 198 28.97 8.19 9.97
C LYS A 198 29.33 7.52 11.30
N GLU A 199 28.34 7.25 12.15
CA GLU A 199 28.52 6.58 13.44
C GLU A 199 29.17 5.18 13.29
N ARG A 200 28.98 4.51 12.15
CA ARG A 200 29.48 3.16 11.86
C ARG A 200 30.69 3.14 10.94
N ASN A 201 31.28 4.32 10.66
CA ASN A 201 32.38 4.49 9.72
C ASN A 201 32.10 3.94 8.30
N ILE A 202 30.84 4.03 7.86
CA ILE A 202 30.43 3.72 6.50
C ILE A 202 30.49 5.02 5.68
N ASN A 203 31.21 5.00 4.56
CA ASN A 203 31.30 6.17 3.69
C ASN A 203 29.99 6.34 2.89
N TYR A 204 29.17 7.29 3.29
CA TYR A 204 27.87 7.56 2.68
C TYR A 204 28.01 8.14 1.25
N GLU A 205 29.04 8.95 0.99
CA GLU A 205 29.29 9.54 -0.34
C GLU A 205 29.60 8.48 -1.41
N GLU A 206 30.21 7.35 -1.02
CA GLU A 206 30.43 6.23 -1.93
C GLU A 206 29.12 5.51 -2.32
N LEU A 207 28.09 5.59 -1.48
CA LEU A 207 26.76 5.03 -1.78
C LEU A 207 26.00 5.92 -2.76
N LEU A 208 26.18 7.24 -2.65
CA LEU A 208 25.52 8.20 -3.54
C LEU A 208 26.11 8.17 -4.96
N ASN A 209 27.40 7.81 -5.08
CA ASN A 209 28.15 7.84 -6.33
C ASN A 209 28.89 6.52 -6.54
N PRO A 210 28.18 5.38 -6.74
CA PRO A 210 28.83 4.10 -6.99
C PRO A 210 29.65 4.19 -8.30
N ARG A 211 30.93 3.82 -8.20
CA ARG A 211 31.88 3.82 -9.34
C ARG A 211 31.63 2.64 -10.25
#